data_c892bed44a21eb550e2799c9888d1ba9
#
_entry.id   c892bed44a21eb550e2799c9888d1ba9
#
_cell.length_a   1.000
_cell.length_b   1.000
_cell.length_c   1.000
_cell.angle_alpha   90.00
_cell.angle_beta   90.00
_cell.angle_gamma   90.00
#
_symmetry.space_group_name_H-M   'P 1'
#
loop_
_entity.id
_entity.type
_entity.pdbx_description
1 polymer ?
#
loop_
_entity_poly.entity_id
_entity_poly.type
_entity_poly.pdbx_seq_one_letter_code
_entity_poly.pdbx_strand_id
1 'polypeptide(L)'
;MGDSEDTYRIQGRKPQVPWDTANTPPKGSESPQYALAGEYIFKRLIASGGHGSVYEAEHRILGRRAAVKVLHAHLADQGEMLQRFVREARIVNQIHHPNVVDIYDFGMMPDGSPYFVMELLQGRTLSQLIHERGRMAAERALAYLEPVCAALEAAHRAGIVHRDLKASNVMVVDDGERPQVKLLDFGIAKVIEPQGSGSNQDGLTLAGQRLGTAYAMAPEQVRNSTISPATDVYALGVLLFQLVTGQYPFHSKDRMELERLHLEAPPPRASAIAPVSPAVDAVVLRCLEKEADRRYPNTGAFLTALREAVAAPGAEAPAGQQRQALAVHAEVELAESSQDDELVHAALAEVLDLLEQQLRTSGFVLALQTGTALLGIRLLDASGTPSPDQLQLLHESLRLLRRDAETLAVELGAHVQLCVHVGPVEVRGEEAALEVLGGPLTDLATWVVRVPGGLHLTPNAVHLLGPTVSG
;
A
#
# COMPACT_ATOMS: atom_id res chain seq x y z
N MET A 1 -30.12 -12.41 57.34
CA MET A 1 -31.06 -13.08 56.48
C MET A 1 -30.94 -12.40 55.13
N GLY A 2 -30.28 -12.87 54.16
CA GLY A 2 -29.49 -14.01 53.80
C GLY A 2 -29.01 -13.68 52.40
N ASP A 3 -27.72 -13.38 52.32
CA ASP A 3 -27.03 -13.13 51.05
C ASP A 3 -26.88 -14.42 50.27
N SER A 4 -27.22 -14.42 49.00
CA SER A 4 -26.82 -15.46 48.07
C SER A 4 -26.06 -14.85 46.90
N GLU A 5 -24.75 -14.83 47.04
CA GLU A 5 -23.79 -14.69 45.96
C GLU A 5 -23.80 -15.95 45.08
N ASP A 6 -24.39 -15.83 43.89
CA ASP A 6 -24.25 -16.87 42.87
C ASP A 6 -22.95 -16.69 42.08
N THR A 7 -21.91 -17.35 42.57
CA THR A 7 -20.64 -17.50 41.90
C THR A 7 -20.76 -18.58 40.80
N TYR A 8 -20.88 -18.21 39.56
CA TYR A 8 -20.81 -19.15 38.44
C TYR A 8 -19.38 -19.71 38.31
N ARG A 9 -19.15 -20.88 38.90
CA ARG A 9 -18.00 -21.76 38.67
C ARG A 9 -18.21 -22.47 37.33
N ILE A 10 -17.51 -22.03 36.27
CA ILE A 10 -17.38 -22.82 35.04
C ILE A 10 -16.47 -24.01 35.35
N GLN A 11 -17.06 -25.18 35.61
CA GLN A 11 -16.35 -26.45 35.66
C GLN A 11 -15.97 -26.83 34.21
N GLY A 12 -14.68 -26.71 33.88
CA GLY A 12 -14.11 -27.21 32.65
C GLY A 12 -14.21 -28.72 32.53
N ARG A 13 -15.17 -29.24 31.77
CA ARG A 13 -15.07 -30.58 31.19
C ARG A 13 -14.18 -30.47 29.97
N LYS A 14 -12.96 -31.02 30.04
CA LYS A 14 -12.13 -31.28 28.85
C LYS A 14 -12.89 -32.28 27.98
N PRO A 15 -13.21 -31.94 26.71
CA PRO A 15 -13.67 -32.97 25.78
C PRO A 15 -12.46 -33.85 25.43
N GLN A 16 -12.52 -35.12 25.80
CA GLN A 16 -11.65 -36.15 25.25
C GLN A 16 -12.13 -36.45 23.83
N VAL A 17 -11.46 -35.90 22.85
CA VAL A 17 -11.56 -36.36 21.47
C VAL A 17 -10.29 -37.14 21.17
N PRO A 18 -10.38 -38.37 20.64
CA PRO A 18 -9.19 -39.16 20.31
C PRO A 18 -8.47 -38.49 19.15
N TRP A 19 -7.31 -37.92 19.43
CA TRP A 19 -6.40 -37.44 18.39
C TRP A 19 -5.64 -38.63 17.84
N ASP A 20 -5.82 -38.90 16.56
CA ASP A 20 -4.92 -39.73 15.78
C ASP A 20 -3.66 -38.94 15.50
N THR A 21 -2.58 -39.23 16.20
CA THR A 21 -1.28 -38.54 16.09
C THR A 21 -0.53 -38.84 14.78
N ALA A 22 -1.19 -39.50 13.81
CA ALA A 22 -0.59 -39.92 12.56
C ALA A 22 -0.63 -38.87 11.42
N ASN A 23 -1.27 -37.70 11.63
CA ASN A 23 -1.42 -36.66 10.58
C ASN A 23 -0.79 -35.31 11.00
N THR A 24 0.47 -35.30 11.33
CA THR A 24 1.25 -34.06 11.34
C THR A 24 1.77 -33.84 9.93
N PRO A 25 1.34 -32.79 9.21
CA PRO A 25 1.85 -32.52 7.87
C PRO A 25 3.33 -32.14 7.93
N PRO A 26 4.14 -32.51 6.91
CA PRO A 26 5.55 -32.12 6.82
C PRO A 26 5.67 -30.59 6.71
N LYS A 27 6.71 -30.04 7.33
CA LYS A 27 7.09 -28.62 7.19
C LYS A 27 7.40 -28.33 5.72
N GLY A 28 6.54 -27.57 5.06
CA GLY A 28 6.74 -27.11 3.69
C GLY A 28 5.51 -27.37 2.82
N SER A 29 4.81 -26.29 2.43
CA SER A 29 3.78 -26.23 1.38
C SER A 29 2.63 -27.23 1.49
N GLU A 30 1.49 -26.74 1.87
CA GLU A 30 0.14 -27.01 1.38
C GLU A 30 -0.87 -26.53 2.44
N SER A 31 -1.90 -25.81 1.99
CA SER A 31 -3.00 -25.34 2.84
C SER A 31 -3.56 -26.51 3.64
N PRO A 32 -3.73 -26.42 4.97
CA PRO A 32 -4.29 -27.49 5.76
C PRO A 32 -5.76 -27.70 5.36
N GLN A 33 -6.02 -28.61 4.45
CA GLN A 33 -7.37 -28.89 3.90
C GLN A 33 -8.42 -29.28 4.95
N TYR A 34 -8.04 -29.42 6.24
CA TYR A 34 -8.95 -29.86 7.31
C TYR A 34 -8.71 -29.16 8.66
N ALA A 35 -7.95 -28.04 8.69
CA ALA A 35 -7.81 -27.31 9.94
C ALA A 35 -9.14 -26.60 10.29
N LEU A 36 -9.55 -26.68 11.55
CA LEU A 36 -10.78 -26.08 12.07
C LEU A 36 -10.43 -24.93 13.02
N ALA A 37 -11.05 -23.79 12.79
CA ALA A 37 -11.14 -22.70 13.75
C ALA A 37 -12.58 -22.68 14.31
N GLY A 38 -12.82 -23.34 15.43
CA GLY A 38 -14.17 -23.56 15.96
C GLY A 38 -15.04 -24.35 14.97
N GLU A 39 -16.12 -23.74 14.48
CA GLU A 39 -17.04 -24.33 13.51
C GLU A 39 -16.67 -24.01 12.03
N TYR A 40 -15.49 -23.41 11.76
CA TYR A 40 -15.08 -22.99 10.44
C TYR A 40 -13.98 -23.90 9.87
N ILE A 41 -14.20 -24.41 8.66
CA ILE A 41 -13.26 -25.26 7.91
C ILE A 41 -12.45 -24.36 6.97
N PHE A 42 -11.13 -24.38 7.07
CA PHE A 42 -10.23 -23.65 6.19
C PHE A 42 -10.31 -24.21 4.75
N LYS A 43 -10.36 -23.32 3.78
CA LYS A 43 -10.39 -23.65 2.34
C LYS A 43 -9.08 -23.34 1.64
N ARG A 44 -8.60 -22.10 1.78
CA ARG A 44 -7.33 -21.65 1.19
C ARG A 44 -6.74 -20.49 1.97
N LEU A 45 -5.44 -20.33 1.86
CA LEU A 45 -4.74 -19.15 2.35
C LEU A 45 -5.09 -17.94 1.45
N ILE A 46 -5.47 -16.81 2.04
CA ILE A 46 -5.71 -15.54 1.34
C ILE A 46 -4.47 -14.67 1.41
N ALA A 47 -3.89 -14.53 2.62
CA ALA A 47 -2.72 -13.70 2.88
C ALA A 47 -1.95 -14.24 4.09
N SER A 48 -0.64 -14.03 4.11
CA SER A 48 0.21 -14.29 5.27
C SER A 48 1.05 -13.06 5.55
N GLY A 49 1.27 -12.77 6.84
CA GLY A 49 1.97 -11.58 7.28
C GLY A 49 2.55 -11.71 8.67
N GLY A 50 3.34 -10.72 9.17
CA GLY A 50 4.06 -10.77 10.45
C GLY A 50 3.19 -10.94 11.70
N HIS A 51 1.92 -10.58 11.61
CA HIS A 51 0.99 -10.75 12.74
C HIS A 51 0.14 -12.03 12.65
N GLY A 52 0.23 -12.78 11.52
CA GLY A 52 -0.57 -13.99 11.33
C GLY A 52 -0.95 -14.23 9.88
N SER A 53 -1.76 -15.26 9.67
CA SER A 53 -2.23 -15.68 8.36
C SER A 53 -3.76 -15.57 8.28
N VAL A 54 -4.27 -15.16 7.11
CA VAL A 54 -5.69 -15.02 6.82
C VAL A 54 -6.10 -16.13 5.86
N TYR A 55 -7.11 -16.90 6.25
CA TYR A 55 -7.65 -18.01 5.46
C TYR A 55 -9.09 -17.73 5.06
N GLU A 56 -9.45 -18.12 3.86
CA GLU A 56 -10.85 -18.32 3.52
C GLU A 56 -11.35 -19.57 4.21
N ALA A 57 -12.50 -19.47 4.86
CA ALA A 57 -13.12 -20.57 5.58
C ALA A 57 -14.63 -20.61 5.36
N GLU A 58 -15.24 -21.75 5.68
CA GLU A 58 -16.68 -21.97 5.55
C GLU A 58 -17.21 -22.60 6.84
N HIS A 59 -18.28 -22.02 7.36
CA HIS A 59 -18.96 -22.55 8.54
C HIS A 59 -19.59 -23.91 8.21
N ARG A 60 -19.18 -24.98 8.88
CA ARG A 60 -19.50 -26.37 8.54
C ARG A 60 -20.99 -26.71 8.51
N ILE A 61 -21.82 -26.00 9.29
CA ILE A 61 -23.25 -26.24 9.37
C ILE A 61 -24.03 -25.25 8.51
N LEU A 62 -23.66 -23.96 8.56
CA LEU A 62 -24.42 -22.88 7.87
C LEU A 62 -23.99 -22.67 6.43
N GLY A 63 -22.85 -23.22 5.98
CA GLY A 63 -22.27 -22.97 4.66
C GLY A 63 -21.83 -21.50 4.43
N ARG A 64 -21.80 -20.69 5.51
CA ARG A 64 -21.41 -19.28 5.42
C ARG A 64 -19.90 -19.17 5.19
N ARG A 65 -19.51 -18.46 4.13
CA ARG A 65 -18.09 -18.14 3.89
C ARG A 65 -17.65 -17.00 4.80
N ALA A 66 -16.41 -17.11 5.30
CA ALA A 66 -15.80 -16.14 6.20
C ALA A 66 -14.29 -16.05 5.93
N ALA A 67 -13.65 -15.00 6.41
CA ALA A 67 -12.21 -14.91 6.53
C ALA A 67 -11.83 -15.23 8.00
N VAL A 68 -10.82 -16.08 8.19
CA VAL A 68 -10.29 -16.42 9.52
C VAL A 68 -8.85 -15.94 9.60
N LYS A 69 -8.59 -14.99 10.49
CA LYS A 69 -7.24 -14.51 10.78
C LYS A 69 -6.70 -15.24 12.00
N VAL A 70 -5.63 -16.02 11.80
CA VAL A 70 -4.93 -16.75 12.85
C VAL A 70 -3.65 -16.00 13.17
N LEU A 71 -3.46 -15.63 14.43
CA LEU A 71 -2.24 -14.94 14.88
C LEU A 71 -1.13 -15.95 15.16
N HIS A 72 0.12 -15.51 15.02
CA HIS A 72 1.27 -16.37 15.31
C HIS A 72 1.34 -16.75 16.80
N ALA A 73 1.67 -18.01 17.09
CA ALA A 73 1.68 -18.58 18.43
C ALA A 73 2.63 -17.84 19.41
N HIS A 74 3.76 -17.31 18.93
CA HIS A 74 4.68 -16.53 19.75
C HIS A 74 4.08 -15.24 20.33
N LEU A 75 2.97 -14.75 19.75
CA LEU A 75 2.19 -13.62 20.28
C LEU A 75 1.21 -14.06 21.40
N ALA A 76 1.00 -15.36 21.59
CA ALA A 76 0.06 -15.92 22.55
C ALA A 76 0.68 -16.28 23.92
N ASP A 77 2.01 -16.45 24.01
CA ASP A 77 2.70 -16.94 25.21
C ASP A 77 2.69 -15.99 26.42
N GLN A 78 2.20 -14.76 26.24
CA GLN A 78 2.08 -13.78 27.32
C GLN A 78 0.61 -13.59 27.70
N GLY A 79 0.18 -14.18 28.83
CA GLY A 79 -1.23 -14.18 29.26
C GLY A 79 -1.90 -12.79 29.36
N GLU A 80 -1.14 -11.73 29.64
CA GLU A 80 -1.64 -10.35 29.59
C GLU A 80 -1.95 -9.90 28.16
N MET A 81 -1.18 -10.36 27.18
CA MET A 81 -1.38 -10.05 25.77
C MET A 81 -2.68 -10.61 25.24
N LEU A 82 -2.98 -11.87 25.57
CA LEU A 82 -4.25 -12.50 25.19
C LEU A 82 -5.45 -11.74 25.76
N GLN A 83 -5.37 -11.29 27.02
CA GLN A 83 -6.45 -10.50 27.63
C GLN A 83 -6.65 -9.16 26.94
N ARG A 84 -5.57 -8.48 26.56
CA ARG A 84 -5.64 -7.22 25.80
C ARG A 84 -6.24 -7.44 24.41
N PHE A 85 -5.80 -8.50 23.72
CA PHE A 85 -6.31 -8.87 22.41
C PHE A 85 -7.82 -9.16 22.43
N VAL A 86 -8.28 -9.98 23.39
CA VAL A 86 -9.72 -10.28 23.57
C VAL A 86 -10.51 -9.01 23.89
N ARG A 87 -9.98 -8.16 24.77
CA ARG A 87 -10.61 -6.91 25.15
C ARG A 87 -10.79 -5.98 23.93
N GLU A 88 -9.76 -5.84 23.11
CA GLU A 88 -9.80 -4.99 21.93
C GLU A 88 -10.69 -5.57 20.84
N ALA A 89 -10.63 -6.87 20.59
CA ALA A 89 -11.56 -7.51 19.66
C ALA A 89 -13.02 -7.27 20.07
N ARG A 90 -13.33 -7.32 21.37
CA ARG A 90 -14.67 -6.99 21.90
C ARG A 90 -15.04 -5.53 21.66
N ILE A 91 -14.09 -4.62 21.81
CA ILE A 91 -14.35 -3.20 21.63
C ILE A 91 -14.55 -2.88 20.13
N VAL A 92 -13.73 -3.44 19.23
CA VAL A 92 -13.92 -3.31 17.78
C VAL A 92 -15.27 -3.88 17.34
N ASN A 93 -15.69 -4.99 17.91
CA ASN A 93 -17.01 -5.59 17.63
C ASN A 93 -18.20 -4.72 18.08
N GLN A 94 -17.96 -3.69 18.91
CA GLN A 94 -18.98 -2.70 19.28
C GLN A 94 -19.11 -1.58 18.23
N ILE A 95 -18.15 -1.45 17.29
CA ILE A 95 -18.22 -0.48 16.20
C ILE A 95 -19.06 -1.08 15.08
N HIS A 96 -20.39 -1.03 15.22
CA HIS A 96 -21.28 -1.41 14.14
C HIS A 96 -21.32 -0.29 13.09
N HIS A 97 -20.48 -0.37 12.07
CA HIS A 97 -20.43 0.65 11.01
C HIS A 97 -20.23 -0.01 9.64
N PRO A 98 -20.96 0.40 8.58
CA PRO A 98 -20.92 -0.23 7.27
C PRO A 98 -19.50 -0.21 6.63
N ASN A 99 -18.67 0.73 7.02
CA ASN A 99 -17.29 0.86 6.52
C ASN A 99 -16.23 0.26 7.47
N VAL A 100 -16.63 -0.57 8.44
CA VAL A 100 -15.73 -1.37 9.28
C VAL A 100 -15.99 -2.84 8.99
N VAL A 101 -14.94 -3.65 8.98
CA VAL A 101 -15.06 -5.10 8.82
C VAL A 101 -15.81 -5.71 10.00
N ASP A 102 -16.82 -6.53 9.74
CA ASP A 102 -17.58 -7.22 10.78
C ASP A 102 -16.80 -8.42 11.31
N ILE A 103 -16.61 -8.49 12.64
CA ILE A 103 -16.06 -9.66 13.32
C ILE A 103 -17.22 -10.52 13.82
N TYR A 104 -17.22 -11.80 13.44
CA TYR A 104 -18.31 -12.72 13.75
C TYR A 104 -18.04 -13.55 15.01
N ASP A 105 -16.79 -13.96 15.20
CA ASP A 105 -16.41 -14.87 16.27
C ASP A 105 -14.92 -14.73 16.61
N PHE A 106 -14.56 -15.27 17.77
CA PHE A 106 -13.20 -15.25 18.27
C PHE A 106 -12.94 -16.59 19.03
N GLY A 107 -11.75 -17.14 18.89
CA GLY A 107 -11.38 -18.37 19.56
C GLY A 107 -9.88 -18.63 19.64
N MET A 108 -9.54 -19.84 20.06
CA MET A 108 -8.17 -20.34 20.15
C MET A 108 -8.03 -21.59 19.31
N MET A 109 -6.96 -21.67 18.55
CA MET A 109 -6.56 -22.88 17.85
C MET A 109 -6.05 -23.94 18.84
N PRO A 110 -5.97 -25.21 18.47
CA PRO A 110 -5.46 -26.27 19.35
C PRO A 110 -4.00 -26.05 19.81
N ASP A 111 -3.20 -25.35 19.02
CA ASP A 111 -1.82 -24.99 19.35
C ASP A 111 -1.70 -23.76 20.28
N GLY A 112 -2.82 -23.17 20.66
CA GLY A 112 -2.88 -21.96 21.48
C GLY A 112 -2.86 -20.66 20.69
N SER A 113 -2.77 -20.68 19.36
CA SER A 113 -2.84 -19.48 18.52
C SER A 113 -4.23 -18.87 18.56
N PRO A 114 -4.39 -17.58 18.87
CA PRO A 114 -5.68 -16.93 18.82
C PRO A 114 -6.11 -16.69 17.38
N TYR A 115 -7.41 -16.79 17.11
CA TYR A 115 -7.99 -16.45 15.82
C TYR A 115 -9.25 -15.62 15.99
N PHE A 116 -9.61 -14.88 14.95
CA PHE A 116 -10.95 -14.31 14.81
C PHE A 116 -11.51 -14.56 13.41
N VAL A 117 -12.83 -14.68 13.39
CA VAL A 117 -13.61 -14.89 12.19
C VAL A 117 -14.27 -13.60 11.81
N MET A 118 -14.15 -13.20 10.57
CA MET A 118 -14.66 -11.94 10.05
C MET A 118 -15.35 -12.12 8.69
N GLU A 119 -16.04 -11.10 8.22
CA GLU A 119 -16.62 -11.12 6.89
C GLU A 119 -15.55 -11.35 5.82
N LEU A 120 -15.87 -12.21 4.86
CA LEU A 120 -15.03 -12.44 3.68
C LEU A 120 -15.33 -11.35 2.66
N LEU A 121 -14.40 -10.44 2.49
CA LEU A 121 -14.51 -9.35 1.53
C LEU A 121 -13.95 -9.78 0.15
N GLN A 122 -14.62 -9.38 -0.90
CA GLN A 122 -14.14 -9.48 -2.27
C GLN A 122 -13.84 -8.07 -2.79
N GLY A 123 -12.63 -7.84 -3.28
CA GLY A 123 -12.21 -6.52 -3.71
C GLY A 123 -10.69 -6.40 -3.74
N ARG A 124 -10.21 -5.17 -3.73
CA ARG A 124 -8.79 -4.84 -3.73
C ARG A 124 -8.47 -3.86 -2.60
N THR A 125 -7.28 -3.97 -2.02
CA THR A 125 -6.82 -2.96 -1.06
C THR A 125 -6.48 -1.65 -1.79
N LEU A 126 -6.52 -0.52 -1.09
CA LEU A 126 -6.03 0.74 -1.67
C LEU A 126 -4.55 0.64 -2.06
N SER A 127 -3.75 -0.17 -1.35
CA SER A 127 -2.36 -0.43 -1.71
C SER A 127 -2.25 -1.07 -3.09
N GLN A 128 -3.06 -2.10 -3.39
CA GLN A 128 -3.12 -2.72 -4.70
C GLN A 128 -3.59 -1.75 -5.78
N LEU A 129 -4.61 -0.91 -5.48
CA LEU A 129 -5.10 0.08 -6.44
C LEU A 129 -4.05 1.16 -6.73
N ILE A 130 -3.30 1.62 -5.72
CA ILE A 130 -2.20 2.57 -5.91
C ILE A 130 -1.08 1.93 -6.75
N HIS A 131 -0.75 0.66 -6.48
CA HIS A 131 0.25 -0.08 -7.25
C HIS A 131 -0.14 -0.24 -8.72
N GLU A 132 -1.41 -0.58 -9.00
CA GLU A 132 -1.92 -0.79 -10.36
C GLU A 132 -2.10 0.51 -11.16
N ARG A 133 -2.57 1.57 -10.51
CA ARG A 133 -3.00 2.81 -11.18
C ARG A 133 -2.06 3.99 -11.00
N GLY A 134 -1.09 3.87 -10.07
CA GLY A 134 -0.25 4.99 -9.66
C GLY A 134 -1.04 6.04 -8.87
N ARG A 135 -0.72 7.32 -9.11
CA ARG A 135 -1.39 8.47 -8.49
C ARG A 135 -2.84 8.61 -8.94
N MET A 136 -3.65 9.20 -8.09
CA MET A 136 -5.07 9.44 -8.33
C MET A 136 -5.39 10.93 -8.24
N ALA A 137 -6.44 11.38 -8.94
CA ALA A 137 -6.98 12.73 -8.78
C ALA A 137 -7.50 12.95 -7.35
N ALA A 138 -7.43 14.19 -6.86
CA ALA A 138 -7.82 14.53 -5.49
C ALA A 138 -9.30 14.21 -5.21
N GLU A 139 -10.18 14.33 -6.20
CA GLU A 139 -11.60 13.96 -6.14
C GLU A 139 -11.78 12.46 -5.88
N ARG A 140 -10.95 11.64 -6.55
CA ARG A 140 -10.98 10.20 -6.35
C ARG A 140 -10.42 9.80 -4.98
N ALA A 141 -9.34 10.44 -4.54
CA ALA A 141 -8.79 10.27 -3.20
C ALA A 141 -9.84 10.64 -2.13
N LEU A 142 -10.55 11.76 -2.31
CA LEU A 142 -11.65 12.17 -1.42
C LEU A 142 -12.73 11.08 -1.35
N ALA A 143 -13.16 10.53 -2.49
CA ALA A 143 -14.19 9.50 -2.54
C ALA A 143 -13.82 8.23 -1.73
N TYR A 144 -12.54 7.85 -1.70
CA TYR A 144 -12.07 6.74 -0.85
C TYR A 144 -11.96 7.14 0.62
N LEU A 145 -11.54 8.38 0.90
CA LEU A 145 -11.30 8.82 2.28
C LEU A 145 -12.57 9.17 3.04
N GLU A 146 -13.65 9.56 2.37
CA GLU A 146 -14.95 9.82 3.01
C GLU A 146 -15.44 8.63 3.86
N PRO A 147 -15.60 7.41 3.31
CA PRO A 147 -16.03 6.26 4.10
C PRO A 147 -14.99 5.82 5.15
N VAL A 148 -13.69 6.03 4.90
CA VAL A 148 -12.63 5.79 5.90
C VAL A 148 -12.79 6.74 7.08
N CYS A 149 -13.00 8.03 6.85
CA CYS A 149 -13.23 9.01 7.90
C CYS A 149 -14.48 8.69 8.72
N ALA A 150 -15.56 8.26 8.06
CA ALA A 150 -16.78 7.85 8.75
C ALA A 150 -16.57 6.66 9.69
N ALA A 151 -15.79 5.65 9.24
CA ALA A 151 -15.40 4.50 10.05
C ALA A 151 -14.55 4.91 11.26
N LEU A 152 -13.53 5.75 11.04
CA LEU A 152 -12.66 6.26 12.10
C LEU A 152 -13.44 7.11 13.12
N GLU A 153 -14.38 7.94 12.66
CA GLU A 153 -15.19 8.74 13.56
C GLU A 153 -16.08 7.87 14.45
N ALA A 154 -16.65 6.78 13.90
CA ALA A 154 -17.40 5.82 14.69
C ALA A 154 -16.51 5.14 15.75
N ALA A 155 -15.27 4.78 15.39
CA ALA A 155 -14.30 4.22 16.32
C ALA A 155 -13.90 5.22 17.42
N HIS A 156 -13.58 6.47 17.04
CA HIS A 156 -13.20 7.51 17.99
C HIS A 156 -14.32 7.83 19.00
N ARG A 157 -15.58 7.82 18.57
CA ARG A 157 -16.73 7.95 19.47
C ARG A 157 -16.84 6.79 20.48
N ALA A 158 -16.40 5.61 20.10
CA ALA A 158 -16.28 4.45 21.00
C ALA A 158 -15.00 4.45 21.85
N GLY A 159 -14.17 5.50 21.77
CA GLY A 159 -12.91 5.61 22.49
C GLY A 159 -11.76 4.80 21.88
N ILE A 160 -11.88 4.39 20.61
CA ILE A 160 -10.90 3.56 19.92
C ILE A 160 -10.15 4.39 18.89
N VAL A 161 -8.82 4.34 18.92
CA VAL A 161 -7.92 4.87 17.88
C VAL A 161 -7.41 3.71 17.05
N HIS A 162 -7.40 3.85 15.72
CA HIS A 162 -7.02 2.77 14.80
C HIS A 162 -5.53 2.39 14.88
N ARG A 163 -4.62 3.37 14.98
CA ARG A 163 -3.17 3.25 15.19
C ARG A 163 -2.37 2.58 14.06
N ASP A 164 -3.00 1.95 13.09
CA ASP A 164 -2.37 1.26 11.94
C ASP A 164 -3.08 1.55 10.63
N LEU A 165 -3.57 2.77 10.45
CA LEU A 165 -4.21 3.18 9.19
C LEU A 165 -3.15 3.28 8.10
N LYS A 166 -3.33 2.52 7.03
CA LYS A 166 -2.49 2.49 5.83
C LYS A 166 -3.28 1.92 4.65
N ALA A 167 -2.77 2.09 3.44
CA ALA A 167 -3.47 1.68 2.23
C ALA A 167 -3.81 0.17 2.17
N SER A 168 -2.97 -0.70 2.75
CA SER A 168 -3.24 -2.15 2.82
C SER A 168 -4.36 -2.53 3.80
N ASN A 169 -4.71 -1.64 4.74
CA ASN A 169 -5.78 -1.86 5.71
C ASN A 169 -7.12 -1.22 5.28
N VAL A 170 -7.21 -0.76 4.03
CA VAL A 170 -8.42 -0.20 3.43
C VAL A 170 -8.80 -1.05 2.23
N MET A 171 -9.90 -1.80 2.31
CA MET A 171 -10.42 -2.65 1.24
C MET A 171 -11.49 -1.90 0.45
N VAL A 172 -11.34 -1.86 -0.88
CA VAL A 172 -12.35 -1.35 -1.82
C VAL A 172 -13.10 -2.56 -2.38
N VAL A 173 -14.36 -2.71 -1.97
CA VAL A 173 -15.23 -3.83 -2.36
C VAL A 173 -15.92 -3.54 -3.69
N ASP A 174 -16.35 -2.29 -3.90
CA ASP A 174 -16.88 -1.79 -5.15
C ASP A 174 -16.21 -0.45 -5.48
N ASP A 175 -15.71 -0.33 -6.71
CA ASP A 175 -14.91 0.81 -7.18
C ASP A 175 -15.70 1.71 -8.17
N GLY A 176 -17.01 1.78 -8.03
CA GLY A 176 -17.88 2.70 -8.77
C GLY A 176 -17.62 4.18 -8.46
N GLU A 177 -18.51 5.06 -8.92
CA GLU A 177 -18.45 6.51 -8.62
C GLU A 177 -18.44 6.80 -7.10
N ARG A 178 -19.20 6.00 -6.34
CA ARG A 178 -19.20 6.01 -4.87
C ARG A 178 -18.63 4.70 -4.38
N PRO A 179 -17.31 4.64 -4.12
CA PRO A 179 -16.66 3.40 -3.75
C PRO A 179 -17.17 2.86 -2.41
N GLN A 180 -17.42 1.56 -2.37
CA GLN A 180 -17.70 0.87 -1.10
C GLN A 180 -16.37 0.47 -0.48
N VAL A 181 -16.09 1.02 0.68
CA VAL A 181 -14.82 0.84 1.38
C VAL A 181 -15.06 0.20 2.73
N LYS A 182 -14.21 -0.75 3.10
CA LYS A 182 -14.16 -1.40 4.42
C LYS A 182 -12.79 -1.19 5.05
N LEU A 183 -12.79 -0.68 6.27
CA LEU A 183 -11.58 -0.53 7.07
C LEU A 183 -11.31 -1.85 7.79
N LEU A 184 -10.08 -2.36 7.63
CA LEU A 184 -9.59 -3.60 8.19
C LEU A 184 -8.72 -3.31 9.42
N ASP A 185 -8.46 -4.36 10.22
CA ASP A 185 -7.38 -4.44 11.21
C ASP A 185 -7.15 -3.16 12.03
N PHE A 186 -8.07 -2.84 12.92
CA PHE A 186 -7.77 -1.91 14.01
C PHE A 186 -6.55 -2.46 14.76
N GLY A 187 -5.50 -1.68 14.94
CA GLY A 187 -4.17 -2.10 15.42
C GLY A 187 -4.13 -2.94 16.69
N ILE A 188 -5.00 -3.95 16.78
CA ILE A 188 -5.15 -4.91 17.87
C ILE A 188 -3.81 -5.55 18.23
N ALA A 189 -2.99 -5.87 17.23
CA ALA A 189 -1.68 -6.46 17.42
C ALA A 189 -0.65 -5.48 18.02
N LYS A 190 -0.75 -4.18 17.79
CA LYS A 190 0.19 -3.18 18.33
C LYS A 190 0.05 -2.89 19.82
N VAL A 191 -1.10 -3.19 20.39
CA VAL A 191 -1.31 -3.13 21.86
C VAL A 191 -0.66 -4.32 22.55
N ILE A 192 -0.36 -5.35 21.79
CA ILE A 192 0.22 -6.61 22.22
C ILE A 192 1.76 -6.54 22.32
N GLU A 193 2.42 -5.73 21.49
CA GLU A 193 3.89 -5.61 21.54
C GLU A 193 4.34 -4.91 22.84
N PRO A 194 5.19 -5.53 23.68
CA PRO A 194 5.72 -4.87 24.87
C PRO A 194 6.55 -3.66 24.45
N GLN A 195 6.23 -2.51 25.02
CA GLN A 195 7.06 -1.32 24.87
C GLN A 195 8.48 -1.64 25.38
N GLY A 196 9.44 -1.78 24.47
CA GLY A 196 10.86 -1.91 24.85
C GLY A 196 11.55 -3.26 24.62
N SER A 197 10.92 -4.28 24.07
CA SER A 197 11.62 -5.51 23.72
C SER A 197 12.31 -5.40 22.35
N GLY A 198 13.48 -4.78 22.34
CA GLY A 198 14.48 -4.94 21.30
C GLY A 198 15.07 -6.35 21.31
N SER A 199 14.31 -7.39 21.03
CA SER A 199 14.86 -8.72 20.82
C SER A 199 15.40 -8.84 19.40
N ASN A 200 16.71 -8.64 19.28
CA ASN A 200 17.54 -8.97 18.14
C ASN A 200 17.66 -10.51 17.97
N GLN A 201 16.57 -11.23 17.80
CA GLN A 201 16.67 -12.66 17.47
C GLN A 201 15.37 -13.06 16.78
N ASP A 202 15.29 -12.86 15.47
CA ASP A 202 14.76 -13.83 14.52
C ASP A 202 14.75 -13.16 13.13
N GLY A 203 15.40 -13.85 12.21
CA GLY A 203 15.91 -13.30 10.98
C GLY A 203 14.88 -12.81 9.95
N LEU A 204 15.38 -11.99 9.09
CA LEU A 204 15.04 -11.54 7.72
C LEU A 204 13.56 -11.41 7.32
N THR A 205 12.66 -12.31 7.71
CA THR A 205 11.23 -12.29 7.36
C THR A 205 10.38 -11.26 8.14
N LEU A 206 10.83 -10.82 9.31
CA LEU A 206 10.13 -9.81 10.14
C LEU A 206 10.49 -8.36 9.79
N ALA A 207 11.60 -8.14 9.06
CA ALA A 207 12.12 -6.79 8.79
C ALA A 207 11.22 -5.99 7.83
N GLY A 208 10.76 -6.58 6.74
CA GLY A 208 9.96 -5.86 5.74
C GLY A 208 8.55 -5.54 6.20
N GLN A 209 7.90 -6.41 6.97
CA GLN A 209 6.55 -6.15 7.50
C GLN A 209 6.56 -5.12 8.64
N ARG A 210 7.64 -5.07 9.43
CA ARG A 210 7.89 -3.99 10.39
C ARG A 210 8.14 -2.66 9.67
N LEU A 211 8.76 -2.68 8.49
CA LEU A 211 8.99 -1.50 7.67
C LEU A 211 7.67 -0.94 7.11
N GLY A 212 6.78 -1.79 6.57
CA GLY A 212 5.49 -1.35 6.00
C GLY A 212 4.61 -0.56 6.97
N THR A 213 4.63 -0.90 8.24
CA THR A 213 3.93 -0.15 9.29
C THR A 213 4.62 1.17 9.62
N ALA A 214 5.95 1.24 9.53
CA ALA A 214 6.71 2.46 9.84
C ALA A 214 6.41 3.60 8.86
N TYR A 215 6.03 3.33 7.61
CA TYR A 215 5.68 4.34 6.61
C TYR A 215 4.49 5.24 6.96
N ALA A 216 3.60 4.81 7.86
CA ALA A 216 2.43 5.60 8.28
C ALA A 216 2.41 5.88 9.80
N MET A 217 3.53 5.69 10.47
CA MET A 217 3.64 5.85 11.92
C MET A 217 3.68 7.34 12.31
N ALA A 218 2.78 7.74 13.19
CA ALA A 218 2.78 9.12 13.70
C ALA A 218 3.94 9.37 14.69
N PRO A 219 4.45 10.61 14.80
CA PRO A 219 5.54 10.97 15.72
C PRO A 219 5.33 10.51 17.16
N GLU A 220 4.11 10.63 17.70
CA GLU A 220 3.77 10.18 19.05
C GLU A 220 3.83 8.65 19.20
N GLN A 221 3.61 7.90 18.14
CA GLN A 221 3.77 6.43 18.15
C GLN A 221 5.26 6.05 18.23
N VAL A 222 6.12 6.76 17.50
CA VAL A 222 7.57 6.59 17.56
C VAL A 222 8.10 6.96 18.95
N ARG A 223 7.63 8.07 19.52
CA ARG A 223 8.01 8.55 20.86
C ARG A 223 7.42 7.71 22.01
N ASN A 224 6.54 6.75 21.71
CA ASN A 224 5.75 6.02 22.72
C ASN A 224 4.98 6.94 23.67
N SER A 225 4.46 8.05 23.15
CA SER A 225 3.70 9.04 23.91
C SER A 225 2.19 8.82 23.77
N THR A 226 1.38 9.75 24.29
CA THR A 226 -0.08 9.60 24.33
C THR A 226 -0.69 9.53 22.94
N ILE A 227 -1.39 8.44 22.67
CA ILE A 227 -2.13 8.19 21.44
C ILE A 227 -3.52 8.83 21.54
N SER A 228 -3.93 9.49 20.49
CA SER A 228 -5.21 10.20 20.39
C SER A 228 -5.81 10.09 18.97
N PRO A 229 -7.03 10.56 18.70
CA PRO A 229 -7.57 10.65 17.34
C PRO A 229 -6.67 11.41 16.34
N ALA A 230 -5.82 12.32 16.80
CA ALA A 230 -4.84 13.02 15.96
C ALA A 230 -3.76 12.09 15.37
N THR A 231 -3.54 10.91 15.97
CA THR A 231 -2.67 9.87 15.42
C THR A 231 -3.23 9.33 14.10
N ASP A 232 -4.54 9.06 14.05
CA ASP A 232 -5.19 8.61 12.81
C ASP A 232 -5.29 9.74 11.77
N VAL A 233 -5.38 11.00 12.21
CA VAL A 233 -5.31 12.17 11.31
C VAL A 233 -3.95 12.26 10.62
N TYR A 234 -2.85 11.97 11.32
CA TYR A 234 -1.51 11.90 10.71
C TYR A 234 -1.47 10.80 9.63
N ALA A 235 -1.95 9.61 9.97
CA ALA A 235 -2.01 8.50 9.03
C ALA A 235 -2.93 8.77 7.82
N LEU A 236 -4.04 9.52 8.00
CA LEU A 236 -4.87 10.04 6.90
C LEU A 236 -4.07 11.00 5.99
N GLY A 237 -3.22 11.84 6.56
CA GLY A 237 -2.32 12.70 5.80
C GLY A 237 -1.33 11.91 4.94
N VAL A 238 -0.71 10.87 5.50
CA VAL A 238 0.16 9.94 4.76
C VAL A 238 -0.62 9.24 3.65
N LEU A 239 -1.81 8.75 3.93
CA LEU A 239 -2.65 8.05 2.96
C LEU A 239 -3.13 8.98 1.84
N LEU A 240 -3.54 10.23 2.16
CA LEU A 240 -3.90 11.23 1.15
C LEU A 240 -2.69 11.56 0.26
N PHE A 241 -1.51 11.81 0.86
CA PHE A 241 -0.28 12.04 0.10
C PHE A 241 0.00 10.87 -0.86
N GLN A 242 -0.08 9.63 -0.36
CA GLN A 242 0.16 8.44 -1.16
C GLN A 242 -0.87 8.29 -2.31
N LEU A 243 -2.14 8.59 -2.07
CA LEU A 243 -3.18 8.52 -3.09
C LEU A 243 -2.94 9.53 -4.22
N VAL A 244 -2.55 10.77 -3.90
CA VAL A 244 -2.41 11.83 -4.90
C VAL A 244 -1.04 11.86 -5.58
N THR A 245 0.00 11.24 -4.99
CA THR A 245 1.35 11.20 -5.57
C THR A 245 1.79 9.82 -6.06
N GLY A 246 1.16 8.75 -5.58
CA GLY A 246 1.59 7.36 -5.76
C GLY A 246 2.74 6.93 -4.84
N GLN A 247 3.25 7.82 -3.97
CA GLN A 247 4.43 7.61 -3.14
C GLN A 247 4.15 7.94 -1.67
N TYR A 248 4.97 7.41 -0.77
CA TYR A 248 4.96 7.83 0.63
C TYR A 248 5.66 9.19 0.80
N PRO A 249 5.29 10.00 1.80
CA PRO A 249 5.96 11.29 2.06
C PRO A 249 7.41 11.12 2.54
N PHE A 250 7.74 10.00 3.16
CA PHE A 250 9.07 9.67 3.63
C PHE A 250 9.45 8.25 3.19
N HIS A 251 10.70 8.09 2.76
CA HIS A 251 11.24 6.83 2.28
C HIS A 251 12.56 6.52 2.96
N SER A 252 12.73 5.30 3.43
CA SER A 252 14.01 4.72 3.84
C SER A 252 13.89 3.20 3.88
N LYS A 253 14.98 2.49 3.52
CA LYS A 253 15.12 1.03 3.74
C LYS A 253 15.48 0.73 5.21
N ASP A 254 15.98 1.71 5.95
CA ASP A 254 16.25 1.61 7.38
C ASP A 254 15.07 2.13 8.18
N ARG A 255 14.53 1.28 9.04
CA ARG A 255 13.42 1.60 9.93
C ARG A 255 13.73 2.77 10.87
N MET A 256 14.92 2.80 11.46
CA MET A 256 15.30 3.87 12.40
C MET A 256 15.39 5.22 11.68
N GLU A 257 15.91 5.22 10.46
CA GLU A 257 15.95 6.42 9.64
C GLU A 257 14.53 6.86 9.23
N LEU A 258 13.65 5.93 8.86
CA LEU A 258 12.24 6.24 8.54
C LEU A 258 11.51 6.82 9.76
N GLU A 259 11.70 6.25 10.95
CA GLU A 259 11.17 6.78 12.21
C GLU A 259 11.73 8.18 12.50
N ARG A 260 13.01 8.42 12.25
CA ARG A 260 13.63 9.75 12.38
C ARG A 260 13.03 10.76 11.41
N LEU A 261 12.76 10.38 10.15
CA LEU A 261 12.09 11.23 9.17
C LEU A 261 10.68 11.63 9.63
N HIS A 262 9.92 10.68 10.17
CA HIS A 262 8.61 10.99 10.76
C HIS A 262 8.70 11.94 11.96
N LEU A 263 9.75 11.87 12.77
CA LEU A 263 9.96 12.74 13.92
C LEU A 263 10.39 14.16 13.54
N GLU A 264 11.31 14.29 12.59
CA GLU A 264 12.12 15.51 12.42
C GLU A 264 12.00 16.16 11.04
N ALA A 265 11.90 15.35 9.97
CA ALA A 265 11.95 15.89 8.62
C ALA A 265 10.67 16.67 8.27
N PRO A 266 10.78 17.85 7.65
CA PRO A 266 9.61 18.54 7.12
C PRO A 266 8.94 17.68 6.03
N PRO A 267 7.60 17.57 6.03
CA PRO A 267 6.92 16.81 5.01
C PRO A 267 7.07 17.49 3.64
N PRO A 268 7.31 16.72 2.57
CA PRO A 268 7.37 17.25 1.22
C PRO A 268 5.99 17.75 0.77
N ARG A 269 5.96 18.70 -0.16
CA ARG A 269 4.72 19.10 -0.83
C ARG A 269 4.32 18.06 -1.86
N ALA A 270 3.06 17.64 -1.85
CA ALA A 270 2.52 16.74 -2.88
C ALA A 270 2.59 17.39 -4.28
N SER A 271 2.43 18.72 -4.36
CA SER A 271 2.55 19.50 -5.60
C SER A 271 3.96 19.54 -6.18
N ALA A 272 4.99 19.19 -5.41
CA ALA A 272 6.35 19.01 -5.93
C ALA A 272 6.56 17.68 -6.67
N ILE A 273 5.60 16.74 -6.53
CA ILE A 273 5.70 15.37 -7.07
C ILE A 273 4.59 15.11 -8.09
N ALA A 274 3.41 15.69 -7.90
CA ALA A 274 2.23 15.44 -8.69
C ALA A 274 1.40 16.72 -8.90
N PRO A 275 0.53 16.80 -9.92
CA PRO A 275 -0.34 17.96 -10.16
C PRO A 275 -1.44 18.05 -9.08
N VAL A 276 -1.06 18.55 -7.94
CA VAL A 276 -1.90 18.73 -6.74
C VAL A 276 -2.11 20.22 -6.49
N SER A 277 -3.33 20.64 -6.20
CA SER A 277 -3.61 22.05 -5.89
C SER A 277 -2.93 22.49 -4.57
N PRO A 278 -2.54 23.77 -4.46
CA PRO A 278 -2.00 24.30 -3.19
C PRO A 278 -2.94 24.14 -2.01
N ALA A 279 -4.24 24.08 -2.25
CA ALA A 279 -5.25 23.84 -1.21
C ALA A 279 -5.15 22.42 -0.66
N VAL A 280 -5.01 21.41 -1.52
CA VAL A 280 -4.79 20.00 -1.12
C VAL A 280 -3.43 19.83 -0.45
N ASP A 281 -2.37 20.49 -0.94
CA ASP A 281 -1.07 20.54 -0.26
C ASP A 281 -1.20 21.01 1.20
N ALA A 282 -1.93 22.11 1.42
CA ALA A 282 -2.13 22.66 2.75
C ALA A 282 -2.83 21.66 3.69
N VAL A 283 -3.80 20.88 3.17
CA VAL A 283 -4.46 19.83 3.94
C VAL A 283 -3.49 18.73 4.33
N VAL A 284 -2.71 18.22 3.38
CA VAL A 284 -1.69 17.19 3.62
C VAL A 284 -0.67 17.65 4.66
N LEU A 285 -0.07 18.84 4.46
CA LEU A 285 0.96 19.38 5.33
C LEU A 285 0.45 19.55 6.76
N ARG A 286 -0.79 20.02 6.93
CA ARG A 286 -1.39 20.16 8.26
C ARG A 286 -1.64 18.81 8.94
N CYS A 287 -2.01 17.76 8.20
CA CYS A 287 -2.09 16.43 8.77
C CYS A 287 -0.73 15.90 9.23
N LEU A 288 0.33 16.21 8.48
CA LEU A 288 1.70 15.74 8.73
C LEU A 288 2.50 16.62 9.72
N GLU A 289 1.85 17.58 10.39
CA GLU A 289 2.46 18.33 11.50
C GLU A 289 2.97 17.37 12.57
N LYS A 290 4.16 17.67 13.11
CA LYS A 290 4.81 16.80 14.08
C LYS A 290 4.09 16.80 15.43
N GLU A 291 3.61 17.96 15.85
CA GLU A 291 2.84 18.12 17.08
C GLU A 291 1.35 17.87 16.79
N ALA A 292 0.75 16.95 17.58
CA ALA A 292 -0.61 16.48 17.36
C ALA A 292 -1.69 17.58 17.46
N ASP A 293 -1.46 18.58 18.29
CA ASP A 293 -2.36 19.73 18.51
C ASP A 293 -2.40 20.72 17.33
N ARG A 294 -1.38 20.69 16.46
CA ARG A 294 -1.34 21.51 15.23
C ARG A 294 -2.10 20.89 14.06
N ARG A 295 -2.42 19.60 14.14
CA ARG A 295 -3.19 18.87 13.14
C ARG A 295 -4.67 19.27 13.18
N TYR A 296 -5.48 18.61 12.35
CA TYR A 296 -6.93 18.68 12.50
C TYR A 296 -7.36 17.97 13.79
N PRO A 297 -8.32 18.55 14.55
CA PRO A 297 -8.71 18.00 15.85
C PRO A 297 -9.41 16.64 15.77
N ASN A 298 -9.99 16.32 14.62
CA ASN A 298 -10.68 15.05 14.36
C ASN A 298 -10.80 14.79 12.84
N THR A 299 -11.26 13.60 12.48
CA THR A 299 -11.43 13.16 11.09
C THR A 299 -12.49 13.96 10.34
N GLY A 300 -13.53 14.46 11.03
CA GLY A 300 -14.56 15.32 10.44
C GLY A 300 -14.01 16.69 10.00
N ALA A 301 -13.16 17.31 10.81
CA ALA A 301 -12.50 18.56 10.47
C ALA A 301 -11.53 18.39 9.28
N PHE A 302 -10.78 17.28 9.25
CA PHE A 302 -9.95 16.91 8.10
C PHE A 302 -10.79 16.76 6.84
N LEU A 303 -11.88 15.98 6.90
CA LEU A 303 -12.74 15.71 5.75
C LEU A 303 -13.39 16.97 5.20
N THR A 304 -13.82 17.87 6.08
CA THR A 304 -14.38 19.20 5.68
C THR A 304 -13.32 20.00 4.93
N ALA A 305 -12.10 20.11 5.49
CA ALA A 305 -11.01 20.83 4.84
C ALA A 305 -10.61 20.20 3.49
N LEU A 306 -10.61 18.87 3.38
CA LEU A 306 -10.31 18.18 2.12
C LEU A 306 -11.40 18.43 1.07
N ARG A 307 -12.69 18.40 1.44
CA ARG A 307 -13.79 18.73 0.53
C ARG A 307 -13.68 20.16 0.01
N GLU A 308 -13.40 21.10 0.90
CA GLU A 308 -13.19 22.51 0.53
C GLU A 308 -11.98 22.68 -0.39
N ALA A 309 -10.88 21.99 -0.12
CA ALA A 309 -9.67 22.03 -0.94
C ALA A 309 -9.85 21.42 -2.33
N VAL A 310 -10.66 20.35 -2.44
CA VAL A 310 -11.00 19.71 -3.71
C VAL A 310 -12.03 20.55 -4.48
N ALA A 311 -12.99 21.16 -3.81
CA ALA A 311 -13.99 22.02 -4.43
C ALA A 311 -13.48 23.43 -4.73
N ALA A 312 -12.38 23.85 -4.09
CA ALA A 312 -11.79 25.14 -4.38
C ALA A 312 -11.49 25.22 -5.89
N PRO A 313 -11.96 26.27 -6.60
CA PRO A 313 -11.52 26.46 -7.96
C PRO A 313 -10.00 26.45 -7.90
N GLY A 314 -9.39 25.45 -8.56
CA GLY A 314 -7.95 25.39 -8.63
C GLY A 314 -7.51 26.77 -9.09
N ALA A 315 -6.57 27.42 -8.39
CA ALA A 315 -5.76 28.42 -9.07
C ALA A 315 -5.33 27.66 -10.31
N GLU A 316 -5.82 28.07 -11.48
CA GLU A 316 -5.47 27.46 -12.76
C GLU A 316 -3.97 27.26 -12.70
N ALA A 317 -3.55 26.00 -12.59
CA ALA A 317 -2.14 25.69 -12.72
C ALA A 317 -1.78 26.34 -14.05
N PRO A 318 -0.82 27.27 -14.09
CA PRO A 318 -0.54 28.04 -15.30
C PRO A 318 -0.52 27.07 -16.46
N ALA A 319 -1.33 27.34 -17.47
CA ALA A 319 -1.64 26.43 -18.57
C ALA A 319 -0.37 25.74 -19.05
N GLY A 320 -0.35 24.41 -19.01
CA GLY A 320 0.78 23.64 -19.48
C GLY A 320 1.00 23.93 -20.96
N GLN A 321 2.23 23.91 -21.42
CA GLN A 321 2.55 24.01 -22.85
C GLN A 321 2.53 22.61 -23.45
N GLN A 322 1.77 22.43 -24.51
CA GLN A 322 1.82 21.19 -25.27
C GLN A 322 3.14 21.11 -26.04
N ARG A 323 3.94 20.11 -25.79
CA ARG A 323 5.24 19.85 -26.41
C ARG A 323 5.27 18.44 -26.98
N GLN A 324 6.06 18.23 -28.03
CA GLN A 324 6.35 16.89 -28.51
C GLN A 324 7.45 16.27 -27.65
N ALA A 325 7.28 15.00 -27.30
CA ALA A 325 8.24 14.28 -26.47
C ALA A 325 8.39 12.82 -26.88
N LEU A 326 9.54 12.25 -26.53
CA LEU A 326 9.79 10.83 -26.53
C LEU A 326 9.47 10.28 -25.15
N ALA A 327 8.65 9.24 -25.07
CA ALA A 327 8.32 8.52 -23.87
C ALA A 327 8.93 7.12 -23.89
N VAL A 328 9.47 6.67 -22.77
CA VAL A 328 9.93 5.30 -22.50
C VAL A 328 9.13 4.77 -21.32
N HIS A 329 8.29 3.78 -21.55
CA HIS A 329 7.62 3.01 -20.50
C HIS A 329 8.41 1.74 -20.29
N ALA A 330 8.84 1.52 -19.06
CA ALA A 330 9.49 0.29 -18.61
C ALA A 330 8.57 -0.43 -17.62
N GLU A 331 8.22 -1.67 -17.91
CA GLU A 331 7.40 -2.53 -17.04
C GLU A 331 8.17 -3.80 -16.69
N VAL A 332 8.16 -4.18 -15.42
CA VAL A 332 8.86 -5.35 -14.90
C VAL A 332 7.83 -6.37 -14.42
N GLU A 333 7.84 -7.54 -15.03
CA GLU A 333 7.04 -8.69 -14.62
C GLU A 333 7.95 -9.78 -14.07
N LEU A 334 7.59 -10.36 -12.93
CA LEU A 334 8.33 -11.46 -12.32
C LEU A 334 7.75 -12.80 -12.77
N ALA A 335 8.62 -13.80 -13.00
CA ALA A 335 8.17 -15.14 -13.33
C ALA A 335 7.40 -15.74 -12.14
N GLU A 336 6.26 -16.42 -12.42
CA GLU A 336 5.26 -16.92 -11.45
C GLU A 336 5.78 -17.87 -10.34
N SER A 337 7.08 -18.11 -10.22
CA SER A 337 7.64 -19.16 -9.38
C SER A 337 8.17 -18.75 -8.00
N SER A 338 8.15 -17.49 -7.61
CA SER A 338 8.67 -17.07 -6.30
C SER A 338 7.53 -16.79 -5.30
N GLN A 339 7.33 -17.73 -4.37
CA GLN A 339 6.32 -17.65 -3.30
C GLN A 339 6.71 -16.72 -2.14
N ASP A 340 7.87 -16.05 -2.19
CA ASP A 340 8.31 -15.08 -1.19
C ASP A 340 8.06 -13.65 -1.68
N ASP A 341 6.89 -13.10 -1.36
CA ASP A 341 6.45 -11.75 -1.75
C ASP A 341 7.45 -10.63 -1.38
N GLU A 342 8.25 -10.79 -0.34
CA GLU A 342 9.17 -9.76 0.15
C GLU A 342 10.50 -9.69 -0.63
N LEU A 343 11.09 -10.81 -0.95
CA LEU A 343 12.29 -10.88 -1.80
C LEU A 343 11.98 -10.40 -3.22
N VAL A 344 10.78 -10.73 -3.68
CA VAL A 344 10.21 -10.30 -4.96
C VAL A 344 10.05 -8.78 -5.01
N HIS A 345 9.48 -8.17 -3.98
CA HIS A 345 9.31 -6.70 -3.92
C HIS A 345 10.66 -5.97 -3.78
N ALA A 346 11.61 -6.51 -3.04
CA ALA A 346 12.94 -5.92 -2.90
C ALA A 346 13.71 -5.97 -4.23
N ALA A 347 13.68 -7.10 -4.93
CA ALA A 347 14.30 -7.26 -6.24
C ALA A 347 13.66 -6.34 -7.29
N LEU A 348 12.33 -6.24 -7.27
CA LEU A 348 11.58 -5.35 -8.16
C LEU A 348 11.95 -3.89 -7.94
N ALA A 349 12.05 -3.45 -6.68
CA ALA A 349 12.46 -2.09 -6.34
C ALA A 349 13.89 -1.79 -6.82
N GLU A 350 14.83 -2.76 -6.71
CA GLU A 350 16.20 -2.60 -7.18
C GLU A 350 16.28 -2.45 -8.70
N VAL A 351 15.49 -3.22 -9.45
CA VAL A 351 15.39 -3.09 -10.92
C VAL A 351 14.83 -1.73 -11.30
N LEU A 352 13.75 -1.30 -10.65
CA LEU A 352 13.11 -0.01 -10.94
C LEU A 352 14.05 1.16 -10.60
N ASP A 353 14.78 1.11 -9.47
CA ASP A 353 15.77 2.12 -9.08
C ASP A 353 16.88 2.26 -10.13
N LEU A 354 17.38 1.13 -10.66
CA LEU A 354 18.41 1.12 -11.72
C LEU A 354 17.86 1.70 -13.03
N LEU A 355 16.66 1.29 -13.45
CA LEU A 355 16.01 1.82 -14.65
C LEU A 355 15.71 3.33 -14.50
N GLU A 356 15.29 3.77 -13.32
CA GLU A 356 15.11 5.19 -13.01
C GLU A 356 16.41 5.97 -13.16
N GLN A 357 17.49 5.48 -12.57
CA GLN A 357 18.81 6.11 -12.64
C GLN A 357 19.29 6.22 -14.10
N GLN A 358 19.10 5.18 -14.89
CA GLN A 358 19.46 5.16 -16.32
C GLN A 358 18.61 6.16 -17.13
N LEU A 359 17.32 6.22 -16.91
CA LEU A 359 16.43 7.19 -17.55
C LEU A 359 16.85 8.62 -17.20
N ARG A 360 17.12 8.92 -15.94
CA ARG A 360 17.56 10.25 -15.50
C ARG A 360 18.92 10.65 -16.09
N THR A 361 19.89 9.75 -16.09
CA THR A 361 21.21 10.00 -16.70
C THR A 361 21.12 10.18 -18.20
N SER A 362 20.13 9.59 -18.84
CA SER A 362 19.83 9.75 -20.26
C SER A 362 18.98 11.01 -20.56
N GLY A 363 18.73 11.88 -19.58
CA GLY A 363 18.00 13.15 -19.74
C GLY A 363 16.49 12.99 -19.82
N PHE A 364 15.95 11.87 -19.34
CA PHE A 364 14.51 11.70 -19.17
C PHE A 364 14.06 12.22 -17.81
N VAL A 365 12.89 12.87 -17.80
CA VAL A 365 12.17 13.24 -16.58
C VAL A 365 11.13 12.16 -16.30
N LEU A 366 11.05 11.68 -15.06
CA LEU A 366 10.04 10.70 -14.70
C LEU A 366 8.66 11.35 -14.61
N ALA A 367 7.72 10.83 -15.39
CA ALA A 367 6.33 11.27 -15.43
C ALA A 367 5.41 10.37 -14.58
N LEU A 368 5.76 9.09 -14.45
CA LEU A 368 5.02 8.10 -13.66
C LEU A 368 6.01 7.08 -13.09
N GLN A 369 5.76 6.69 -11.84
CA GLN A 369 6.42 5.56 -11.20
C GLN A 369 5.36 4.76 -10.45
N THR A 370 5.30 3.46 -10.73
CA THR A 370 4.47 2.50 -10.00
C THR A 370 5.36 1.45 -9.37
N GLY A 371 4.79 0.52 -8.61
CA GLY A 371 5.57 -0.57 -8.03
C GLY A 371 6.19 -1.53 -9.06
N THR A 372 5.72 -1.50 -10.32
CA THR A 372 6.19 -2.41 -11.39
C THR A 372 6.63 -1.68 -12.65
N ALA A 373 6.38 -0.37 -12.77
CA ALA A 373 6.64 0.35 -14.01
C ALA A 373 7.09 1.80 -13.79
N LEU A 374 7.84 2.29 -14.79
CA LEU A 374 8.33 3.67 -14.90
C LEU A 374 7.92 4.26 -16.25
N LEU A 375 7.60 5.55 -16.26
CA LEU A 375 7.44 6.34 -17.49
C LEU A 375 8.43 7.50 -17.46
N GLY A 376 9.46 7.43 -18.30
CA GLY A 376 10.38 8.51 -18.55
C GLY A 376 9.94 9.32 -19.79
N ILE A 377 9.98 10.64 -19.70
CA ILE A 377 9.65 11.56 -20.81
C ILE A 377 10.83 12.49 -21.06
N ARG A 378 11.22 12.63 -22.33
CA ARG A 378 12.22 13.57 -22.79
C ARG A 378 11.63 14.46 -23.87
N LEU A 379 11.67 15.77 -23.66
CA LEU A 379 11.17 16.71 -24.65
C LEU A 379 12.01 16.68 -25.93
N LEU A 380 11.32 16.80 -27.05
CA LEU A 380 11.91 17.06 -28.36
C LEU A 380 12.02 18.59 -28.58
N ASP A 381 12.88 18.99 -29.45
CA ASP A 381 13.04 20.41 -29.82
C ASP A 381 11.73 21.02 -30.32
N ALA A 382 11.66 22.34 -30.40
CA ALA A 382 10.48 23.08 -30.88
C ALA A 382 10.02 22.67 -32.27
N SER A 383 10.91 22.10 -33.09
CA SER A 383 10.61 21.53 -34.41
C SER A 383 9.93 20.15 -34.33
N GLY A 384 9.91 19.49 -33.17
CA GLY A 384 9.44 18.12 -33.00
C GLY A 384 10.36 17.04 -33.60
N THR A 385 11.49 17.44 -34.18
CA THR A 385 12.50 16.54 -34.76
C THR A 385 13.83 16.73 -34.06
N PRO A 386 14.40 15.64 -33.45
CA PRO A 386 15.69 15.75 -32.79
C PRO A 386 16.82 16.02 -33.80
N SER A 387 17.85 16.77 -33.37
CA SER A 387 19.07 16.92 -34.14
C SER A 387 19.79 15.59 -34.33
N PRO A 388 20.70 15.45 -35.31
CA PRO A 388 21.48 14.24 -35.52
C PRO A 388 22.23 13.77 -34.26
N ASP A 389 22.80 14.72 -33.48
CA ASP A 389 23.50 14.44 -32.23
C ASP A 389 22.54 13.96 -31.13
N GLN A 390 21.36 14.54 -31.06
CA GLN A 390 20.31 14.08 -30.13
C GLN A 390 19.76 12.69 -30.49
N LEU A 391 19.63 12.40 -31.80
CA LEU A 391 19.23 11.05 -32.26
C LEU A 391 20.30 10.00 -31.90
N GLN A 392 21.59 10.30 -32.05
CA GLN A 392 22.65 9.41 -31.70
C GLN A 392 22.62 9.14 -30.17
N LEU A 393 22.48 10.18 -29.38
CA LEU A 393 22.40 10.06 -27.91
C LEU A 393 21.17 9.26 -27.47
N LEU A 394 20.03 9.44 -28.12
CA LEU A 394 18.81 8.66 -27.86
C LEU A 394 18.98 7.19 -28.21
N HIS A 395 19.63 6.88 -29.33
CA HIS A 395 19.95 5.52 -29.74
C HIS A 395 20.87 4.82 -28.72
N GLU A 396 21.92 5.51 -28.27
CA GLU A 396 22.84 4.97 -27.23
C GLU A 396 22.10 4.73 -25.92
N SER A 397 21.28 5.67 -25.48
CA SER A 397 20.48 5.56 -24.25
C SER A 397 19.51 4.38 -24.29
N LEU A 398 18.76 4.20 -25.39
CA LEU A 398 17.82 3.09 -25.55
C LEU A 398 18.53 1.73 -25.65
N ARG A 399 19.72 1.66 -26.27
CA ARG A 399 20.53 0.43 -26.30
C ARG A 399 21.06 0.07 -24.92
N LEU A 400 21.51 1.04 -24.14
CA LEU A 400 21.96 0.83 -22.77
C LEU A 400 20.80 0.36 -21.88
N LEU A 401 19.66 1.05 -21.92
CA LEU A 401 18.46 0.67 -21.22
C LEU A 401 18.04 -0.77 -21.53
N ARG A 402 18.01 -1.13 -22.81
CA ARG A 402 17.67 -2.49 -23.23
C ARG A 402 18.65 -3.52 -22.68
N ARG A 403 19.96 -3.29 -22.85
CA ARG A 403 21.00 -4.22 -22.37
C ARG A 403 20.93 -4.41 -20.86
N ASP A 404 20.77 -3.33 -20.11
CA ASP A 404 20.75 -3.37 -18.66
C ASP A 404 19.43 -4.02 -18.17
N ALA A 405 18.32 -3.77 -18.84
CA ALA A 405 17.04 -4.44 -18.60
C ALA A 405 17.13 -5.96 -18.86
N GLU A 406 17.74 -6.38 -19.97
CA GLU A 406 17.94 -7.80 -20.30
C GLU A 406 18.87 -8.50 -19.30
N THR A 407 19.92 -7.81 -18.83
CA THR A 407 20.85 -8.36 -17.83
C THR A 407 20.15 -8.56 -16.49
N LEU A 408 19.42 -7.57 -16.02
CA LEU A 408 18.65 -7.63 -14.77
C LEU A 408 17.53 -8.68 -14.82
N ALA A 409 16.87 -8.80 -15.97
CA ALA A 409 15.85 -9.83 -16.19
C ALA A 409 16.41 -11.25 -15.98
N VAL A 410 17.61 -11.52 -16.47
CA VAL A 410 18.28 -12.82 -16.32
C VAL A 410 18.70 -13.07 -14.88
N GLU A 411 19.29 -12.07 -14.20
CA GLU A 411 19.80 -12.20 -12.83
C GLU A 411 18.69 -12.41 -11.80
N LEU A 412 17.51 -11.82 -12.01
CA LEU A 412 16.43 -11.79 -11.04
C LEU A 412 15.23 -12.68 -11.41
N GLY A 413 15.29 -13.40 -12.53
CA GLY A 413 14.16 -14.20 -13.01
C GLY A 413 12.93 -13.36 -13.38
N ALA A 414 13.17 -12.12 -13.83
CA ALA A 414 12.16 -11.17 -14.21
C ALA A 414 12.08 -10.98 -15.73
N HIS A 415 10.97 -10.45 -16.22
CA HIS A 415 10.84 -9.98 -17.59
C HIS A 415 10.71 -8.46 -17.57
N VAL A 416 11.59 -7.75 -18.27
CA VAL A 416 11.52 -6.31 -18.44
C VAL A 416 11.02 -5.99 -19.85
N GLN A 417 9.93 -5.28 -19.94
CA GLN A 417 9.37 -4.78 -21.19
C GLN A 417 9.63 -3.28 -21.31
N LEU A 418 10.18 -2.86 -22.44
CA LEU A 418 10.38 -1.45 -22.76
C LEU A 418 9.50 -1.08 -23.94
N CYS A 419 8.61 -0.09 -23.77
CA CYS A 419 7.82 0.49 -24.85
C CYS A 419 8.25 1.93 -25.09
N VAL A 420 8.50 2.31 -26.34
CA VAL A 420 8.88 3.66 -26.73
C VAL A 420 7.84 4.27 -27.64
N HIS A 421 7.41 5.49 -27.31
CA HIS A 421 6.41 6.23 -28.06
C HIS A 421 6.81 7.69 -28.24
N VAL A 422 6.33 8.31 -29.30
CA VAL A 422 6.48 9.74 -29.57
C VAL A 422 5.12 10.37 -29.74
N GLY A 423 4.88 11.43 -29.00
CA GLY A 423 3.58 12.10 -29.03
C GLY A 423 3.55 13.40 -28.23
N PRO A 424 2.40 14.05 -28.19
CA PRO A 424 2.22 15.28 -27.45
C PRO A 424 2.08 15.01 -25.95
N VAL A 425 2.71 15.86 -25.15
CA VAL A 425 2.65 15.89 -23.69
C VAL A 425 2.40 17.31 -23.21
N GLU A 426 1.66 17.47 -22.16
CA GLU A 426 1.46 18.76 -21.49
C GLU A 426 2.48 18.91 -20.37
N VAL A 427 3.28 19.97 -20.43
CA VAL A 427 4.39 20.20 -19.51
C VAL A 427 4.41 21.63 -18.98
N ARG A 428 5.04 21.83 -17.84
CA ARG A 428 5.29 23.12 -17.22
C ARG A 428 6.76 23.21 -16.78
N GLY A 429 7.35 24.40 -16.90
CA GLY A 429 8.75 24.63 -16.53
C GLY A 429 9.73 24.40 -17.66
N GLU A 430 11.01 24.62 -17.39
CA GLU A 430 12.13 24.42 -18.31
C GLU A 430 13.03 23.26 -17.85
N GLU A 431 13.92 22.77 -18.73
CA GLU A 431 14.68 21.52 -18.65
C GLU A 431 15.08 20.99 -17.26
N ALA A 432 15.53 21.85 -16.34
CA ALA A 432 15.97 21.43 -15.00
C ALA A 432 14.81 21.30 -13.98
N ALA A 433 13.65 21.89 -14.30
CA ALA A 433 12.45 21.90 -13.45
C ALA A 433 11.20 21.54 -14.26
N LEU A 434 11.34 20.63 -15.23
CA LEU A 434 10.26 20.20 -16.10
C LEU A 434 9.25 19.36 -15.31
N GLU A 435 8.01 19.79 -15.28
CA GLU A 435 6.90 19.08 -14.69
C GLU A 435 5.98 18.55 -15.79
N VAL A 436 5.69 17.26 -15.78
CA VAL A 436 4.75 16.62 -16.70
C VAL A 436 3.36 16.67 -16.08
N LEU A 437 2.45 17.40 -16.73
CA LEU A 437 1.09 17.61 -16.24
C LEU A 437 0.12 16.54 -16.73
N GLY A 438 0.34 15.99 -17.94
CA GLY A 438 -0.54 14.99 -18.54
C GLY A 438 -0.43 14.94 -20.05
N GLY A 439 -1.51 14.51 -20.72
CA GLY A 439 -1.62 14.45 -22.17
C GLY A 439 -1.54 13.02 -22.73
N PRO A 440 -1.63 12.83 -24.06
CA PRO A 440 -1.68 11.51 -24.69
C PRO A 440 -0.52 10.59 -24.34
N LEU A 441 0.69 11.11 -24.09
CA LEU A 441 1.84 10.31 -23.69
C LEU A 441 1.72 9.68 -22.28
N THR A 442 0.93 10.27 -21.40
CA THR A 442 0.69 9.73 -20.06
C THR A 442 -0.49 8.75 -20.00
N ASP A 443 -1.28 8.65 -21.07
CA ASP A 443 -2.33 7.65 -21.22
C ASP A 443 -1.76 6.37 -21.83
N LEU A 444 -1.13 5.56 -20.98
CA LEU A 444 -0.42 4.34 -21.36
C LEU A 444 -1.31 3.33 -22.11
N ALA A 445 -2.60 3.33 -21.82
CA ALA A 445 -3.55 2.40 -22.46
C ALA A 445 -3.68 2.62 -23.97
N THR A 446 -3.29 3.79 -24.46
CA THR A 446 -3.42 4.13 -25.89
C THR A 446 -2.25 3.65 -26.75
N TRP A 447 -1.08 3.38 -26.15
CA TRP A 447 0.14 3.09 -26.93
C TRP A 447 1.05 1.99 -26.36
N VAL A 448 0.91 1.61 -25.09
CA VAL A 448 1.68 0.49 -24.51
C VAL A 448 1.07 -0.82 -24.99
N VAL A 449 1.89 -1.62 -25.66
CA VAL A 449 1.52 -2.96 -26.13
C VAL A 449 2.14 -3.98 -25.19
N ARG A 450 1.34 -4.83 -24.59
CA ARG A 450 1.83 -5.93 -23.74
C ARG A 450 2.34 -7.07 -24.61
N VAL A 451 3.67 -7.13 -24.75
CA VAL A 451 4.38 -8.22 -25.44
C VAL A 451 5.41 -8.78 -24.47
N PRO A 452 5.55 -10.10 -24.30
CA PRO A 452 6.50 -10.67 -23.37
C PRO A 452 7.93 -10.27 -23.69
N GLY A 453 8.51 -9.37 -22.87
CA GLY A 453 9.92 -8.97 -22.86
C GLY A 453 10.41 -8.16 -24.06
N GLY A 454 11.51 -7.43 -23.85
CA GLY A 454 12.24 -6.74 -24.91
C GLY A 454 11.82 -5.28 -25.18
N LEU A 455 12.36 -4.69 -26.25
CA LEU A 455 12.13 -3.32 -26.65
C LEU A 455 11.09 -3.24 -27.78
N HIS A 456 9.99 -2.55 -27.54
CA HIS A 456 8.93 -2.28 -28.52
C HIS A 456 8.89 -0.81 -28.91
N LEU A 457 8.92 -0.53 -30.20
CA LEU A 457 8.80 0.82 -30.75
C LEU A 457 7.42 0.97 -31.41
N THR A 458 6.66 1.98 -31.01
CA THR A 458 5.43 2.31 -31.72
C THR A 458 5.72 2.90 -33.12
N PRO A 459 4.77 2.93 -34.06
CA PRO A 459 4.98 3.49 -35.40
C PRO A 459 5.55 4.91 -35.38
N ASN A 460 5.09 5.76 -34.46
CA ASN A 460 5.62 7.15 -34.34
C ASN A 460 7.08 7.15 -33.88
N ALA A 461 7.46 6.24 -32.95
CA ALA A 461 8.83 6.11 -32.50
C ALA A 461 9.74 5.56 -33.59
N VAL A 462 9.27 4.58 -34.38
CA VAL A 462 10.01 4.05 -35.56
C VAL A 462 10.23 5.13 -36.62
N HIS A 463 9.23 5.98 -36.84
CA HIS A 463 9.37 7.08 -37.79
C HIS A 463 10.43 8.09 -37.35
N LEU A 464 10.55 8.37 -36.06
CA LEU A 464 11.52 9.33 -35.53
C LEU A 464 12.93 8.72 -35.40
N LEU A 465 13.03 7.52 -34.85
CA LEU A 465 14.31 6.89 -34.51
C LEU A 465 14.92 6.03 -35.62
N GLY A 466 14.12 5.69 -36.64
CA GLY A 466 14.51 4.75 -37.68
C GLY A 466 14.52 3.29 -37.24
N PRO A 467 14.64 2.32 -38.18
CA PRO A 467 14.53 0.90 -37.92
C PRO A 467 15.73 0.27 -37.18
N THR A 468 16.82 1.01 -37.01
CA THR A 468 18.09 0.51 -36.43
C THR A 468 18.08 0.28 -34.92
N VAL A 469 17.02 0.65 -34.21
CA VAL A 469 16.87 0.47 -32.76
C VAL A 469 16.19 -0.85 -32.41
N SER A 470 15.53 -1.49 -33.39
CA SER A 470 14.78 -2.75 -33.20
C SER A 470 15.63 -4.02 -33.32
N GLY A 471 16.91 -3.91 -33.62
CA GLY A 471 17.82 -5.01 -33.86
C GLY A 471 18.65 -5.45 -32.66
#